data_b29359e00ed5295fa9676a55a78e1d8d
#
_entry.id   b29359e00ed5295fa9676a55a78e1d8d
#
_cell.length_a   1.000
_cell.length_b   1.000
_cell.length_c   1.000
_cell.angle_alpha   90.00
_cell.angle_beta   90.00
_cell.angle_gamma   90.00
#
_symmetry.space_group_name_H-M   'P 1'
#
loop_
_entity.id
_entity.type
_entity.pdbx_description
1 polymer ?
#
loop_
_entity_poly.entity_id
_entity_poly.type
_entity_poly.pdbx_seq_one_letter_code
_entity_poly.pdbx_strand_id
1 'polypeptide(L)'
;MDWHIEYYKHYDDRVPAAEFLDGCPRKIDAQFNAVLDAVAAAPPPKFSGGGKWEAMHGEMGGYYEIRLTGPEREQFRLFCVLENATPAELQRRGLKGPSIIVINGMRKPHRTTFTDRDYRKHVRALGDAHHETIPRRLAQ
;
A
#
# COMPACT_ATOMS: atom_id res chain seq x y z
N MET A 1 -4.02 13.19 15.32
CA MET A 1 -5.11 12.77 14.43
C MET A 1 -4.59 11.65 13.51
N ASP A 2 -5.34 10.57 13.43
CA ASP A 2 -4.95 9.44 12.61
C ASP A 2 -5.06 9.76 11.13
N TRP A 3 -4.17 9.19 10.34
CA TRP A 3 -4.30 9.26 8.89
C TRP A 3 -5.41 8.33 8.42
N HIS A 4 -5.98 8.63 7.26
CA HIS A 4 -6.95 7.76 6.62
C HIS A 4 -6.25 6.62 5.90
N ILE A 5 -6.94 5.48 5.78
CA ILE A 5 -6.46 4.34 4.98
C ILE A 5 -7.44 4.21 3.81
N GLU A 6 -6.92 4.37 2.61
CA GLU A 6 -7.71 4.32 1.39
C GLU A 6 -7.12 3.29 0.43
N TYR A 7 -7.97 2.67 -0.39
CA TYR A 7 -7.55 1.66 -1.35
C TYR A 7 -7.69 2.20 -2.76
N TYR A 8 -6.62 2.10 -3.53
CA TYR A 8 -6.65 2.48 -4.95
C TYR A 8 -7.66 1.62 -5.70
N LYS A 9 -8.50 2.27 -6.51
CA LYS A 9 -9.44 1.62 -7.41
C LYS A 9 -9.02 1.87 -8.85
N HIS A 10 -8.85 0.80 -9.63
CA HIS A 10 -8.43 0.89 -11.02
C HIS A 10 -9.57 1.39 -11.91
N TYR A 11 -9.23 1.83 -13.12
CA TYR A 11 -10.24 2.39 -14.05
C TYR A 11 -11.35 1.40 -14.39
N ASP A 12 -11.09 0.11 -14.29
CA ASP A 12 -12.07 -0.96 -14.52
C ASP A 12 -12.89 -1.30 -13.26
N ASP A 13 -12.81 -0.45 -12.23
CA ASP A 13 -13.49 -0.59 -10.93
C ASP A 13 -12.95 -1.72 -10.04
N ARG A 14 -11.93 -2.43 -10.45
CA ARG A 14 -11.27 -3.42 -9.58
C ARG A 14 -10.44 -2.70 -8.53
N VAL A 15 -10.28 -3.36 -7.39
CA VAL A 15 -9.46 -2.87 -6.27
C VAL A 15 -8.35 -3.90 -6.05
N PRO A 16 -7.18 -3.70 -6.69
CA PRO A 16 -6.13 -4.74 -6.70
C PRO A 16 -5.70 -5.19 -5.31
N ALA A 17 -5.50 -4.25 -4.39
CA ALA A 17 -5.08 -4.61 -3.04
C ALA A 17 -6.14 -5.42 -2.29
N ALA A 18 -7.43 -5.08 -2.47
CA ALA A 18 -8.51 -5.84 -1.83
C ALA A 18 -8.55 -7.26 -2.37
N GLU A 19 -8.38 -7.44 -3.69
CA GLU A 19 -8.32 -8.77 -4.29
C GLU A 19 -7.14 -9.57 -3.77
N PHE A 20 -5.97 -8.92 -3.65
CA PHE A 20 -4.81 -9.57 -3.07
C PHE A 20 -5.07 -10.03 -1.64
N LEU A 21 -5.61 -9.15 -0.81
CA LEU A 21 -5.89 -9.46 0.60
C LEU A 21 -6.93 -10.57 0.75
N ASP A 22 -7.95 -10.56 -0.10
CA ASP A 22 -8.96 -11.62 -0.08
C ASP A 22 -8.39 -12.99 -0.43
N GLY A 23 -7.32 -13.01 -1.22
CA GLY A 23 -6.61 -14.24 -1.57
C GLY A 23 -5.57 -14.68 -0.55
N CYS A 24 -5.28 -13.87 0.46
CA CYS A 24 -4.31 -14.20 1.49
C CYS A 24 -4.91 -15.11 2.57
N PRO A 25 -4.08 -15.91 3.26
CA PRO A 25 -4.53 -16.56 4.48
C PRO A 25 -5.12 -15.53 5.45
N ARG A 26 -6.19 -15.92 6.15
CA ARG A 26 -6.91 -15.00 7.05
C ARG A 26 -5.99 -14.30 8.06
N LYS A 27 -5.03 -15.05 8.62
CA LYS A 27 -4.07 -14.49 9.57
C LYS A 27 -3.17 -13.43 8.94
N ILE A 28 -2.76 -13.63 7.69
CA ILE A 28 -1.91 -12.66 6.95
C ILE A 28 -2.71 -11.39 6.67
N ASP A 29 -3.94 -11.52 6.20
CA ASP A 29 -4.82 -10.37 5.99
C ASP A 29 -4.99 -9.57 7.28
N ALA A 30 -5.28 -10.24 8.40
CA ALA A 30 -5.41 -9.57 9.70
C ALA A 30 -4.13 -8.86 10.13
N GLN A 31 -2.96 -9.45 9.88
CA GLN A 31 -1.68 -8.83 10.22
C GLN A 31 -1.41 -7.59 9.35
N PHE A 32 -1.72 -7.63 8.06
CA PHE A 32 -1.60 -6.44 7.22
C PHE A 32 -2.47 -5.30 7.73
N ASN A 33 -3.72 -5.60 8.07
CA ASN A 33 -4.63 -4.59 8.60
C ASN A 33 -4.14 -4.00 9.93
N ALA A 34 -3.58 -4.83 10.80
CA ALA A 34 -3.02 -4.37 12.08
C ALA A 34 -1.85 -3.40 11.87
N VAL A 35 -0.97 -3.68 10.90
CA VAL A 35 0.15 -2.79 10.57
C VAL A 35 -0.36 -1.47 9.99
N LEU A 36 -1.33 -1.54 9.06
CA LEU A 36 -1.91 -0.32 8.48
C LEU A 36 -2.52 0.57 9.57
N ASP A 37 -3.29 -0.01 10.49
CA ASP A 37 -3.90 0.73 11.59
C ASP A 37 -2.84 1.38 12.48
N ALA A 38 -1.76 0.66 12.79
CA ALA A 38 -0.67 1.18 13.61
C ALA A 38 0.06 2.35 12.92
N VAL A 39 0.30 2.24 11.62
CA VAL A 39 0.93 3.32 10.84
C VAL A 39 0.00 4.53 10.77
N ALA A 40 -1.27 4.33 10.53
CA ALA A 40 -2.25 5.41 10.45
C ALA A 40 -2.34 6.18 11.78
N ALA A 41 -2.24 5.48 12.92
CA ALA A 41 -2.26 6.09 14.24
C ALA A 41 -0.95 6.82 14.58
N ALA A 42 0.17 6.41 14.00
CA ALA A 42 1.48 7.02 14.21
C ALA A 42 2.23 7.09 12.88
N PRO A 43 1.83 8.03 11.98
CA PRO A 43 2.40 8.08 10.64
C PRO A 43 3.89 8.40 10.65
N PRO A 44 4.62 8.04 9.59
CA PRO A 44 6.05 8.36 9.50
C PRO A 44 6.31 9.87 9.72
N PRO A 45 7.43 10.23 10.35
CA PRO A 45 8.55 9.38 10.76
C PRO A 45 8.39 8.71 12.12
N LYS A 46 7.26 8.86 12.80
CA LYS A 46 7.07 8.35 14.16
C LYS A 46 7.02 6.82 14.23
N PHE A 47 6.39 6.21 13.23
CA PHE A 47 6.30 4.75 13.17
C PHE A 47 7.52 4.18 12.46
N SER A 48 8.37 3.50 13.19
CA SER A 48 9.58 2.91 12.63
C SER A 48 9.38 1.47 12.16
N GLY A 49 8.16 0.96 12.28
CA GLY A 49 7.74 -0.26 11.63
C GLY A 49 8.06 -1.57 12.31
N GLY A 50 8.94 -1.62 13.27
CA GLY A 50 9.33 -2.89 13.86
C GLY A 50 9.74 -3.93 12.82
N GLY A 51 10.31 -3.50 11.70
CA GLY A 51 10.74 -4.36 10.62
C GLY A 51 9.63 -4.76 9.63
N LYS A 52 8.39 -4.34 9.85
CA LYS A 52 7.28 -4.70 8.96
C LYS A 52 6.89 -3.60 7.98
N TRP A 53 7.01 -2.35 8.39
CA TRP A 53 6.74 -1.20 7.53
C TRP A 53 8.06 -0.52 7.19
N GLU A 54 8.39 -0.44 5.90
CA GLU A 54 9.66 0.14 5.45
C GLU A 54 9.48 1.01 4.22
N ALA A 55 10.22 2.12 4.17
CA ALA A 55 10.35 2.92 2.97
C ALA A 55 11.16 2.15 1.95
N MET A 56 10.71 2.18 0.70
CA MET A 56 11.45 1.59 -0.41
C MET A 56 12.37 2.64 -1.03
N HIS A 57 13.36 2.18 -1.79
CA HIS A 57 14.42 3.03 -2.34
C HIS A 57 14.57 2.80 -3.85
N GLY A 58 15.45 3.59 -4.48
CA GLY A 58 15.73 3.47 -5.90
C GLY A 58 14.51 3.82 -6.73
N GLU A 59 14.19 2.97 -7.71
CA GLU A 59 13.04 3.18 -8.58
C GLU A 59 11.70 3.12 -7.83
N MET A 60 11.70 2.50 -6.64
CA MET A 60 10.52 2.41 -5.80
C MET A 60 10.48 3.51 -4.73
N GLY A 61 11.32 4.52 -4.83
CA GLY A 61 11.29 5.67 -3.93
C GLY A 61 9.89 6.30 -3.90
N GLY A 62 9.43 6.63 -2.71
CA GLY A 62 8.07 7.14 -2.51
C GLY A 62 7.05 6.07 -2.13
N TYR A 63 7.40 4.80 -2.33
CA TYR A 63 6.57 3.67 -1.90
C TYR A 63 7.02 3.16 -0.55
N TYR A 64 6.08 2.55 0.16
CA TYR A 64 6.32 1.85 1.42
C TYR A 64 5.81 0.43 1.28
N GLU A 65 6.50 -0.51 1.93
CA GLU A 65 6.05 -1.90 1.91
C GLU A 65 5.81 -2.42 3.33
N ILE A 66 4.81 -3.27 3.45
CA ILE A 66 4.60 -4.09 4.65
C ILE A 66 5.06 -5.49 4.30
N ARG A 67 5.96 -6.05 5.11
CA ARG A 67 6.60 -7.34 4.85
C ARG A 67 6.14 -8.35 5.88
N LEU A 68 5.48 -9.41 5.42
CA LEU A 68 5.04 -10.52 6.27
C LEU A 68 5.54 -11.83 5.72
N THR A 69 5.75 -12.77 6.63
CA THR A 69 6.11 -14.15 6.29
C THR A 69 4.98 -15.05 6.76
N GLY A 70 4.46 -15.84 5.85
CA GLY A 70 3.36 -16.74 6.11
C GLY A 70 3.79 -18.21 6.26
N PRO A 71 2.82 -19.13 6.16
CA PRO A 71 3.11 -20.57 6.20
C PRO A 71 4.15 -20.95 5.14
N GLU A 72 5.00 -21.94 5.49
CA GLU A 72 6.07 -22.43 4.61
C GLU A 72 7.03 -21.34 4.19
N ARG A 73 7.14 -20.27 5.01
CA ARG A 73 7.99 -19.11 4.78
C ARG A 73 7.62 -18.36 3.50
N GLU A 74 6.39 -18.47 3.04
CA GLU A 74 5.90 -17.70 1.90
C GLU A 74 6.01 -16.20 2.21
N GLN A 75 6.44 -15.43 1.22
CA GLN A 75 6.64 -13.99 1.37
C GLN A 75 5.41 -13.24 0.89
N PHE A 76 4.90 -12.35 1.74
CA PHE A 76 3.77 -11.48 1.43
C PHE A 76 4.21 -10.03 1.55
N ARG A 77 3.84 -9.21 0.57
CA ARG A 77 4.17 -7.78 0.54
C ARG A 77 2.94 -6.98 0.18
N LEU A 78 2.71 -5.90 0.91
CA LEU A 78 1.66 -4.94 0.60
C LEU A 78 2.32 -3.59 0.38
N PHE A 79 1.97 -2.92 -0.72
CA PHE A 79 2.64 -1.69 -1.16
C PHE A 79 1.71 -0.51 -1.05
N CYS A 80 2.23 0.59 -0.49
CA CYS A 80 1.47 1.78 -0.21
C CYS A 80 2.23 3.02 -0.68
N VAL A 81 1.49 4.10 -0.92
CA VAL A 81 2.04 5.44 -1.05
C VAL A 81 1.37 6.33 -0.02
N LEU A 82 2.03 7.44 0.32
CA LEU A 82 1.49 8.41 1.27
C LEU A 82 1.03 9.64 0.51
N GLU A 83 -0.14 10.15 0.85
CA GLU A 83 -0.61 11.43 0.34
C GLU A 83 -0.75 12.40 1.50
N ASN A 84 0.08 13.45 1.47
CA ASN A 84 0.06 14.49 2.46
C ASN A 84 0.36 15.81 1.74
N ALA A 85 -0.51 16.78 1.91
CA ALA A 85 -0.40 18.07 1.24
C ALA A 85 -1.22 19.10 2.03
N THR A 86 -1.35 20.30 1.50
CA THR A 86 -2.24 21.29 2.11
C THR A 86 -3.69 20.80 2.09
N PRO A 87 -4.54 21.25 3.03
CA PRO A 87 -5.95 20.84 3.02
C PRO A 87 -6.65 21.10 1.69
N ALA A 88 -6.37 22.23 1.05
CA ALA A 88 -6.96 22.56 -0.24
C ALA A 88 -6.53 21.57 -1.33
N GLU A 89 -5.27 21.18 -1.35
CA GLU A 89 -4.76 20.22 -2.33
C GLU A 89 -5.33 18.82 -2.09
N LEU A 90 -5.40 18.39 -0.84
CA LEU A 90 -6.00 17.09 -0.50
C LEU A 90 -7.48 17.06 -0.93
N GLN A 91 -8.21 18.15 -0.70
CA GLN A 91 -9.60 18.25 -1.13
C GLN A 91 -9.71 18.16 -2.65
N ARG A 92 -8.82 18.83 -3.38
CA ARG A 92 -8.78 18.76 -4.85
C ARG A 92 -8.58 17.33 -5.34
N ARG A 93 -7.77 16.55 -4.64
CA ARG A 93 -7.54 15.13 -4.93
C ARG A 93 -8.69 14.22 -4.50
N GLY A 94 -9.70 14.76 -3.82
CA GLY A 94 -10.82 13.97 -3.32
C GLY A 94 -10.50 13.19 -2.04
N LEU A 95 -9.47 13.64 -1.31
CA LEU A 95 -9.05 13.00 -0.07
C LEU A 95 -9.59 13.77 1.13
N LYS A 96 -9.98 13.04 2.17
CA LYS A 96 -10.53 13.60 3.40
C LYS A 96 -9.47 14.23 4.30
N GLY A 97 -8.21 13.86 4.09
CA GLY A 97 -7.06 14.30 4.87
C GLY A 97 -5.83 13.50 4.47
N PRO A 98 -4.72 13.65 5.20
CA PRO A 98 -3.54 12.83 4.95
C PRO A 98 -3.92 11.34 4.96
N SER A 99 -3.40 10.59 3.98
CA SER A 99 -3.86 9.23 3.74
C SER A 99 -2.73 8.29 3.38
N ILE A 100 -2.88 7.04 3.80
CA ILE A 100 -2.11 5.92 3.30
C ILE A 100 -2.94 5.31 2.17
N ILE A 101 -2.38 5.24 0.98
CA ILE A 101 -3.07 4.65 -0.17
C ILE A 101 -2.50 3.26 -0.41
N VAL A 102 -3.32 2.25 -0.26
CA VAL A 102 -2.91 0.85 -0.48
C VAL A 102 -3.06 0.56 -1.96
N ILE A 103 -1.95 0.29 -2.63
CA ILE A 103 -1.90 0.16 -4.09
C ILE A 103 -2.15 -1.28 -4.54
N ASN A 104 -1.35 -2.22 -4.05
CA ASN A 104 -1.46 -3.63 -4.42
C ASN A 104 -0.58 -4.46 -3.51
N GLY A 105 -0.66 -5.77 -3.66
CA GLY A 105 0.20 -6.71 -2.97
C GLY A 105 0.76 -7.75 -3.90
N MET A 106 1.76 -8.45 -3.43
CA MET A 106 2.35 -9.60 -4.12
C MET A 106 2.72 -10.67 -3.11
N ARG A 107 2.72 -11.92 -3.55
CA ARG A 107 3.19 -13.05 -2.76
C ARG A 107 4.13 -13.92 -3.59
N LYS A 108 5.14 -14.45 -2.94
CA LYS A 108 6.14 -15.32 -3.57
C LYS A 108 6.51 -16.46 -2.63
N PRO A 109 6.78 -17.67 -3.17
CA PRO A 109 7.31 -18.75 -2.36
C PRO A 109 8.62 -18.36 -1.68
N HIS A 110 8.97 -19.09 -0.62
CA HIS A 110 10.25 -18.92 0.06
C HIS A 110 11.42 -18.99 -0.93
N ARG A 111 12.41 -18.11 -0.76
CA ARG A 111 13.61 -18.00 -1.61
C ARG A 111 13.37 -17.53 -3.04
N THR A 112 12.16 -17.03 -3.35
CA THR A 112 11.90 -16.39 -4.64
C THR A 112 12.03 -14.89 -4.46
N THR A 113 12.70 -14.23 -5.41
CA THR A 113 12.94 -12.78 -5.34
C THR A 113 11.84 -11.99 -6.02
N PHE A 114 11.43 -10.89 -5.40
CA PHE A 114 10.61 -9.87 -6.07
C PHE A 114 11.54 -9.08 -6.99
N THR A 115 11.25 -9.07 -8.29
CA THR A 115 12.11 -8.46 -9.30
C THR A 115 11.66 -7.02 -9.60
N ASP A 116 12.55 -6.24 -10.22
CA ASP A 116 12.19 -4.89 -10.68
C ASP A 116 11.00 -4.94 -11.65
N ARG A 117 10.92 -5.97 -12.48
CA ARG A 117 9.79 -6.16 -13.39
C ARG A 117 8.49 -6.37 -12.63
N ASP A 118 8.52 -7.16 -11.54
CA ASP A 118 7.35 -7.36 -10.67
C ASP A 118 6.88 -6.02 -10.12
N TYR A 119 7.80 -5.23 -9.59
CA TYR A 119 7.47 -3.92 -9.03
C TYR A 119 6.90 -2.97 -10.08
N ARG A 120 7.50 -2.91 -11.26
CA ARG A 120 7.00 -2.05 -12.33
C ARG A 120 5.59 -2.44 -12.75
N LYS A 121 5.37 -3.73 -12.99
CA LYS A 121 4.10 -4.23 -13.53
C LYS A 121 2.96 -4.18 -12.51
N HIS A 122 3.23 -4.59 -11.28
CA HIS A 122 2.18 -4.82 -10.28
C HIS A 122 2.02 -3.68 -9.29
N VAL A 123 2.98 -2.78 -9.19
CA VAL A 123 2.95 -1.69 -8.20
C VAL A 123 3.07 -0.33 -8.86
N ARG A 124 4.18 -0.04 -9.54
CA ARG A 124 4.43 1.30 -10.09
C ARG A 124 3.45 1.71 -11.15
N ALA A 125 3.06 0.81 -12.04
CA ALA A 125 2.06 1.15 -13.06
C ALA A 125 0.73 1.57 -12.42
N LEU A 126 0.33 0.91 -11.34
CA LEU A 126 -0.89 1.26 -10.60
C LEU A 126 -0.72 2.55 -9.82
N GLY A 127 0.42 2.74 -9.19
CA GLY A 127 0.72 3.97 -8.46
C GLY A 127 0.77 5.18 -9.38
N ASP A 128 1.33 5.04 -10.56
CA ASP A 128 1.35 6.10 -11.58
C ASP A 128 -0.08 6.46 -11.99
N ALA A 129 -0.91 5.45 -12.28
CA ALA A 129 -2.32 5.67 -12.61
C ALA A 129 -3.06 6.39 -11.49
N HIS A 130 -2.77 6.03 -10.24
CA HIS A 130 -3.34 6.69 -9.07
C HIS A 130 -2.97 8.19 -9.05
N HIS A 131 -1.69 8.50 -9.21
CA HIS A 131 -1.20 9.88 -9.12
C HIS A 131 -1.62 10.75 -10.31
N GLU A 132 -1.89 10.15 -11.47
CA GLU A 132 -2.30 10.87 -12.67
C GLU A 132 -3.80 11.18 -12.69
N THR A 133 -4.57 10.62 -11.79
CA THR A 133 -6.03 10.75 -11.79
C THR A 133 -6.49 11.73 -10.70
N ILE A 134 -7.27 12.73 -11.09
CA ILE A 134 -7.82 13.73 -10.17
C ILE A 134 -9.31 13.90 -10.46
N PRO A 135 -10.19 13.74 -9.48
CA PRO A 135 -9.88 13.23 -8.12
C PRO A 135 -9.42 11.77 -8.15
N ARG A 136 -8.76 11.37 -7.11
CA ARG A 136 -8.25 9.99 -6.97
C ARG A 136 -9.40 8.99 -7.05
N ARG A 137 -9.16 7.85 -7.68
CA ARG A 137 -10.12 6.77 -7.69
C ARG A 137 -9.84 5.87 -6.49
N LEU A 138 -10.80 5.80 -5.59
CA LEU A 138 -10.66 5.08 -4.33
C LEU A 138 -11.84 4.14 -4.13
N ALA A 139 -11.59 3.01 -3.46
CA ALA A 139 -12.64 2.09 -3.07
C ALA A 139 -13.55 2.75 -2.04
N GLN A 140 -14.83 2.45 -2.16
CA GLN A 140 -15.84 2.92 -1.23
C GLN A 140 -15.86 2.06 0.04
#